data_022181a799986e3d937e6887e3161a45
#
_entry.id   022181a799986e3d937e6887e3161a45
#
_cell.length_a   1.000
_cell.length_b   1.000
_cell.length_c   1.000
_cell.angle_alpha   90.00
_cell.angle_beta   90.00
_cell.angle_gamma   90.00
#
_symmetry.space_group_name_H-M   'P 1'
#
loop_
_entity.id
_entity.type
_entity.pdbx_description
1 polymer ?
#
loop_
_entity_poly.entity_id
_entity_poly.type
_entity_poly.pdbx_seq_one_letter_code
_entity_poly.pdbx_strand_id
1 'polypeptide(L)'
;MYTTYQNLYKQLTNIYPLNEAKAIVRMVLEDRFGLTLADIYTDKVTQLSADDASKLEKIMLRLAKGEPVQYVLGSVTFCGRQFGVAPGVLIPRPETELLCEWVVNVLDKPYCALQPPTPLRVLDVGAGSGCIAITLSLDMPNTVVSACDISPEALLIARDNAIRLGAAVNFQLKDALQLAATEETFDIIVSNPPYICDSERTEMMQNVLDHEPPTALFVPDDDPLRFYRAIAEYGTTALSHGGELYFEINDRFADEISAMLNALGYAGTEVRTDQFGKQRFVKTMRA
;
A
#
# COMPACT_ATOMS: atom_id res chain seq x y z
N MET A 1 -2.73 -38.50 9.54
CA MET A 1 -3.61 -37.65 10.36
C MET A 1 -4.49 -36.90 9.36
N TYR A 2 -5.80 -36.91 9.47
CA TYR A 2 -6.65 -36.18 8.49
C TYR A 2 -6.41 -34.69 8.60
N THR A 3 -6.15 -34.05 7.47
CA THR A 3 -5.92 -32.62 7.39
C THR A 3 -7.27 -31.89 7.45
N THR A 4 -7.76 -31.59 8.65
CA THR A 4 -8.99 -30.81 8.85
C THR A 4 -8.67 -29.32 8.96
N TYR A 5 -9.67 -28.45 8.70
CA TYR A 5 -9.52 -27.00 8.91
C TYR A 5 -9.04 -26.69 10.34
N GLN A 6 -9.61 -27.42 11.34
CA GLN A 6 -9.21 -27.24 12.73
C GLN A 6 -7.74 -27.58 12.98
N ASN A 7 -7.24 -28.64 12.38
CA ASN A 7 -5.85 -29.05 12.55
C ASN A 7 -4.88 -28.07 11.87
N LEU A 8 -5.28 -27.46 10.75
CA LEU A 8 -4.49 -26.47 10.05
C LEU A 8 -4.31 -25.20 10.88
N TYR A 9 -5.39 -24.55 11.32
CA TYR A 9 -5.22 -23.30 12.07
C TYR A 9 -4.56 -23.51 13.45
N LYS A 10 -4.72 -24.66 14.08
CA LYS A 10 -4.00 -24.98 15.33
C LYS A 10 -2.48 -25.01 15.16
N GLN A 11 -1.95 -25.33 13.99
CA GLN A 11 -0.51 -25.27 13.72
C GLN A 11 0.04 -23.85 13.78
N LEU A 12 -0.81 -22.84 13.57
CA LEU A 12 -0.42 -21.45 13.52
C LEU A 12 -0.64 -20.69 14.86
N THR A 13 -1.31 -21.32 15.85
CA THR A 13 -1.67 -20.64 17.10
C THR A 13 -0.50 -20.32 18.03
N ASN A 14 0.69 -20.84 17.76
CA ASN A 14 1.93 -20.45 18.45
C ASN A 14 2.49 -19.10 17.96
N ILE A 15 2.05 -18.62 16.78
CA ILE A 15 2.53 -17.41 16.14
C ILE A 15 1.42 -16.36 16.08
N TYR A 16 0.19 -16.77 15.76
CA TYR A 16 -0.96 -15.91 15.56
C TYR A 16 -2.05 -16.15 16.59
N PRO A 17 -2.77 -15.11 17.03
CA PRO A 17 -4.01 -15.27 17.79
C PRO A 17 -5.00 -16.20 17.06
N LEU A 18 -5.82 -16.93 17.82
CA LEU A 18 -6.72 -17.95 17.28
C LEU A 18 -7.60 -17.45 16.11
N ASN A 19 -8.15 -16.24 16.22
CA ASN A 19 -9.03 -15.68 15.18
C ASN A 19 -8.25 -15.35 13.90
N GLU A 20 -7.03 -14.86 14.06
CA GLU A 20 -6.13 -14.57 12.93
C GLU A 20 -5.65 -15.85 12.25
N ALA A 21 -5.23 -16.86 13.03
CA ALA A 21 -4.86 -18.18 12.50
C ALA A 21 -6.00 -18.82 11.67
N LYS A 22 -7.25 -18.68 12.13
CA LYS A 22 -8.42 -19.12 11.39
C LYS A 22 -8.63 -18.35 10.09
N ALA A 23 -8.46 -17.02 10.13
CA ALA A 23 -8.60 -16.15 8.96
C ALA A 23 -7.53 -16.47 7.91
N ILE A 24 -6.28 -16.62 8.33
CA ILE A 24 -5.15 -16.99 7.46
C ILE A 24 -5.42 -18.31 6.73
N VAL A 25 -5.76 -19.37 7.48
CA VAL A 25 -6.03 -20.69 6.85
C VAL A 25 -7.24 -20.64 5.94
N ARG A 26 -8.30 -19.91 6.31
CA ARG A 26 -9.45 -19.70 5.44
C ARG A 26 -9.04 -19.04 4.14
N MET A 27 -8.30 -17.93 4.20
CA MET A 27 -7.81 -17.20 3.02
C MET A 27 -7.01 -18.14 2.09
N VAL A 28 -6.12 -18.97 2.65
CA VAL A 28 -5.36 -19.96 1.86
C VAL A 28 -6.28 -20.96 1.15
N LEU A 29 -7.26 -21.50 1.86
CA LEU A 29 -8.17 -22.50 1.31
C LEU A 29 -9.10 -21.93 0.25
N GLU A 30 -9.57 -20.70 0.45
CA GLU A 30 -10.40 -19.98 -0.53
C GLU A 30 -9.58 -19.60 -1.78
N ASP A 31 -8.43 -18.97 -1.61
CA ASP A 31 -7.65 -18.42 -2.71
C ASP A 31 -6.92 -19.50 -3.55
N ARG A 32 -6.29 -20.47 -2.89
CA ARG A 32 -5.46 -21.47 -3.57
C ARG A 32 -6.20 -22.73 -3.99
N PHE A 33 -7.26 -23.08 -3.29
CA PHE A 33 -7.97 -24.34 -3.51
C PHE A 33 -9.43 -24.14 -3.89
N GLY A 34 -9.91 -22.89 -3.99
CA GLY A 34 -11.26 -22.55 -4.43
C GLY A 34 -12.35 -23.09 -3.50
N LEU A 35 -12.03 -23.38 -2.24
CA LEU A 35 -12.99 -23.91 -1.27
C LEU A 35 -13.88 -22.77 -0.77
N THR A 36 -15.18 -22.99 -0.82
CA THR A 36 -16.13 -22.05 -0.22
C THR A 36 -16.10 -22.17 1.31
N LEU A 37 -16.63 -21.16 2.01
CA LEU A 37 -16.75 -21.18 3.47
C LEU A 37 -17.50 -22.43 3.96
N ALA A 38 -18.54 -22.86 3.25
CA ALA A 38 -19.28 -24.10 3.57
C ALA A 38 -18.41 -25.35 3.40
N ASP A 39 -17.58 -25.40 2.35
CA ASP A 39 -16.64 -26.50 2.11
C ASP A 39 -15.58 -26.60 3.23
N ILE A 40 -15.09 -25.44 3.70
CA ILE A 40 -14.10 -25.37 4.77
C ILE A 40 -14.69 -25.90 6.09
N TYR A 41 -15.89 -25.46 6.46
CA TYR A 41 -16.53 -25.91 7.70
C TYR A 41 -17.06 -27.35 7.66
N THR A 42 -17.23 -27.92 6.47
CA THR A 42 -17.57 -29.35 6.29
C THR A 42 -16.33 -30.21 6.05
N ASP A 43 -15.13 -29.67 6.29
CA ASP A 43 -13.83 -30.35 6.15
C ASP A 43 -13.59 -30.98 4.77
N LYS A 44 -14.11 -30.38 3.69
CA LYS A 44 -13.78 -30.82 2.32
C LYS A 44 -12.28 -30.73 2.01
N VAL A 45 -11.51 -29.99 2.79
CA VAL A 45 -10.04 -29.99 2.73
C VAL A 45 -9.44 -31.40 2.81
N THR A 46 -10.15 -32.36 3.46
CA THR A 46 -9.74 -33.78 3.52
C THR A 46 -9.85 -34.50 2.17
N GLN A 47 -10.52 -33.90 1.19
CA GLN A 47 -10.78 -34.47 -0.14
C GLN A 47 -9.86 -33.86 -1.22
N LEU A 48 -8.89 -33.02 -0.85
CA LEU A 48 -7.91 -32.49 -1.76
C LEU A 48 -7.13 -33.60 -2.46
N SER A 49 -6.75 -33.36 -3.72
CA SER A 49 -5.85 -34.27 -4.44
C SER A 49 -4.51 -34.41 -3.71
N ALA A 50 -3.76 -35.46 -3.95
CA ALA A 50 -2.45 -35.65 -3.35
C ALA A 50 -1.49 -34.50 -3.68
N ASP A 51 -1.58 -33.92 -4.90
CA ASP A 51 -0.80 -32.78 -5.33
C ASP A 51 -1.18 -31.51 -4.56
N ASP A 52 -2.48 -31.25 -4.42
CA ASP A 52 -2.96 -30.07 -3.67
C ASP A 52 -2.72 -30.20 -2.17
N ALA A 53 -2.82 -31.39 -1.61
CA ALA A 53 -2.43 -31.64 -0.22
C ALA A 53 -0.94 -31.35 0.00
N SER A 54 -0.06 -31.74 -0.93
CA SER A 54 1.37 -31.42 -0.87
C SER A 54 1.66 -29.92 -1.01
N LYS A 55 0.90 -29.20 -1.87
CA LYS A 55 0.97 -27.73 -1.98
C LYS A 55 0.54 -27.07 -0.68
N LEU A 56 -0.58 -27.51 -0.10
CA LEU A 56 -1.08 -27.00 1.18
C LEU A 56 -0.06 -27.19 2.31
N GLU A 57 0.58 -28.36 2.38
CA GLU A 57 1.63 -28.62 3.38
C GLU A 57 2.79 -27.61 3.25
N LYS A 58 3.28 -27.35 2.03
CA LYS A 58 4.34 -26.36 1.79
C LYS A 58 3.92 -24.95 2.21
N ILE A 59 2.68 -24.57 1.92
CA ILE A 59 2.10 -23.28 2.34
C ILE A 59 2.07 -23.22 3.88
N MET A 60 1.55 -24.23 4.54
CA MET A 60 1.47 -24.28 6.00
C MET A 60 2.84 -24.22 6.67
N LEU A 61 3.88 -24.83 6.09
CA LEU A 61 5.25 -24.77 6.60
C LEU A 61 5.84 -23.33 6.51
N ARG A 62 5.49 -22.54 5.48
CA ARG A 62 5.91 -21.14 5.35
C ARG A 62 5.19 -20.29 6.39
N LEU A 63 3.88 -20.45 6.51
CA LEU A 63 3.06 -19.73 7.50
C LEU A 63 3.50 -20.04 8.95
N ALA A 64 3.85 -21.29 9.24
CA ALA A 64 4.36 -21.70 10.54
C ALA A 64 5.76 -21.12 10.88
N LYS A 65 6.44 -20.48 9.92
CA LYS A 65 7.66 -19.69 10.13
C LYS A 65 7.38 -18.20 10.26
N GLY A 66 6.12 -17.77 10.30
CA GLY A 66 5.74 -16.37 10.41
C GLY A 66 5.73 -15.60 9.10
N GLU A 67 5.93 -16.26 7.94
CA GLU A 67 5.88 -15.56 6.66
C GLU A 67 4.47 -15.01 6.41
N PRO A 68 4.31 -13.72 6.03
CA PRO A 68 3.01 -13.12 5.76
C PRO A 68 2.22 -13.92 4.72
N VAL A 69 0.94 -14.14 4.97
CA VAL A 69 0.09 -14.95 4.09
C VAL A 69 0.04 -14.37 2.67
N GLN A 70 0.12 -13.06 2.52
CA GLN A 70 0.15 -12.38 1.21
C GLN A 70 1.40 -12.75 0.41
N TYR A 71 2.57 -12.85 1.06
CA TYR A 71 3.79 -13.32 0.38
C TYR A 71 3.73 -14.82 0.07
N VAL A 72 3.12 -15.61 0.97
CA VAL A 72 2.91 -17.04 0.73
C VAL A 72 1.99 -17.28 -0.46
N LEU A 73 0.93 -16.49 -0.58
CA LEU A 73 -0.01 -16.50 -1.70
C LEU A 73 0.52 -15.77 -2.94
N GLY A 74 1.47 -14.84 -2.77
CA GLY A 74 2.02 -14.02 -3.84
C GLY A 74 1.07 -12.92 -4.33
N SER A 75 -0.01 -12.67 -3.60
CA SER A 75 -1.01 -11.67 -3.97
C SER A 75 -1.78 -11.12 -2.78
N VAL A 76 -2.36 -9.92 -2.97
CA VAL A 76 -3.26 -9.25 -2.03
C VAL A 76 -4.37 -8.55 -2.81
N THR A 77 -5.57 -8.51 -2.24
CA THR A 77 -6.66 -7.67 -2.76
C THR A 77 -6.48 -6.24 -2.28
N PHE A 78 -6.53 -5.27 -3.20
CA PHE A 78 -6.47 -3.84 -2.91
C PHE A 78 -7.38 -3.10 -3.89
N CYS A 79 -8.28 -2.24 -3.39
CA CYS A 79 -9.31 -1.56 -4.18
C CYS A 79 -10.05 -2.51 -5.15
N GLY A 80 -10.42 -3.71 -4.66
CA GLY A 80 -11.14 -4.72 -5.43
C GLY A 80 -10.33 -5.42 -6.53
N ARG A 81 -9.01 -5.23 -6.60
CA ARG A 81 -8.10 -5.83 -7.59
C ARG A 81 -7.04 -6.69 -6.93
N GLN A 82 -6.59 -7.73 -7.64
CA GLN A 82 -5.52 -8.61 -7.15
C GLN A 82 -4.15 -8.05 -7.55
N PHE A 83 -3.38 -7.59 -6.55
CA PHE A 83 -2.00 -7.14 -6.73
C PHE A 83 -1.02 -8.26 -6.38
N GLY A 84 -0.03 -8.48 -7.23
CA GLY A 84 1.11 -9.34 -6.92
C GLY A 84 1.99 -8.67 -5.87
N VAL A 85 2.43 -9.45 -4.89
CA VAL A 85 3.36 -9.05 -3.85
C VAL A 85 4.40 -10.14 -3.61
N ALA A 86 5.60 -9.73 -3.26
CA ALA A 86 6.70 -10.62 -2.90
C ALA A 86 7.62 -9.92 -1.88
N PRO A 87 8.52 -10.63 -1.21
CA PRO A 87 9.56 -9.98 -0.40
C PRO A 87 10.26 -8.87 -1.21
N GLY A 88 10.41 -7.70 -0.58
CA GLY A 88 10.97 -6.49 -1.21
C GLY A 88 9.96 -5.39 -1.51
N VAL A 89 8.65 -5.62 -1.37
CA VAL A 89 7.63 -4.58 -1.40
C VAL A 89 6.77 -4.60 -0.14
N LEU A 90 6.35 -3.43 0.32
CA LEU A 90 5.35 -3.32 1.37
C LEU A 90 4.05 -4.02 0.91
N ILE A 91 3.46 -4.83 1.77
CA ILE A 91 2.13 -5.38 1.51
C ILE A 91 1.10 -4.24 1.58
N PRO A 92 0.32 -3.96 0.51
CA PRO A 92 -0.71 -2.93 0.52
C PRO A 92 -1.63 -3.03 1.74
N ARG A 93 -1.87 -1.90 2.42
CA ARG A 93 -2.69 -1.83 3.63
C ARG A 93 -4.10 -1.37 3.29
N PRO A 94 -5.13 -1.85 4.02
CA PRO A 94 -6.51 -1.41 3.81
C PRO A 94 -6.71 0.09 4.00
N GLU A 95 -5.94 0.72 4.90
CA GLU A 95 -5.98 2.17 5.12
C GLU A 95 -5.58 2.94 3.86
N THR A 96 -4.60 2.45 3.11
CA THR A 96 -4.14 3.07 1.86
C THR A 96 -5.24 3.09 0.77
N GLU A 97 -6.24 2.19 0.84
CA GLU A 97 -7.41 2.25 -0.04
C GLU A 97 -8.21 3.55 0.16
N LEU A 98 -8.35 4.01 1.41
CA LEU A 98 -9.01 5.28 1.74
C LEU A 98 -8.26 6.50 1.18
N LEU A 99 -6.91 6.42 1.12
CA LEU A 99 -6.11 7.46 0.47
C LEU A 99 -6.43 7.52 -1.03
N CYS A 100 -6.46 6.36 -1.70
CA CYS A 100 -6.83 6.29 -3.13
C CYS A 100 -8.24 6.83 -3.36
N GLU A 101 -9.22 6.44 -2.54
CA GLU A 101 -10.58 6.96 -2.61
C GLU A 101 -10.62 8.48 -2.45
N TRP A 102 -9.84 9.03 -1.52
CA TRP A 102 -9.78 10.48 -1.32
C TRP A 102 -9.21 11.21 -2.52
N VAL A 103 -8.18 10.67 -3.16
CA VAL A 103 -7.61 11.23 -4.40
C VAL A 103 -8.61 11.13 -5.55
N VAL A 104 -9.27 9.98 -5.74
CA VAL A 104 -10.27 9.80 -6.81
C VAL A 104 -11.43 10.79 -6.68
N ASN A 105 -11.88 11.09 -5.45
CA ASN A 105 -12.95 12.04 -5.18
C ASN A 105 -12.62 13.49 -5.60
N VAL A 106 -11.38 13.79 -6.01
CA VAL A 106 -11.05 15.07 -6.62
C VAL A 106 -11.84 15.30 -7.92
N LEU A 107 -12.20 14.22 -8.62
CA LEU A 107 -12.98 14.27 -9.87
C LEU A 107 -14.41 14.78 -9.66
N ASP A 108 -14.95 14.66 -8.45
CA ASP A 108 -16.30 15.16 -8.11
C ASP A 108 -16.34 16.69 -7.92
N LYS A 109 -15.19 17.37 -7.95
CA LYS A 109 -15.15 18.82 -7.87
C LYS A 109 -15.69 19.44 -9.15
N PRO A 110 -16.41 20.58 -9.05
CA PRO A 110 -16.98 21.28 -10.22
C PRO A 110 -15.96 21.62 -11.31
N TYR A 111 -14.70 21.82 -10.93
CA TYR A 111 -13.58 22.06 -11.85
C TYR A 111 -13.29 20.84 -12.76
N CYS A 112 -13.39 19.64 -12.22
CA CYS A 112 -13.17 18.40 -12.99
C CYS A 112 -14.39 17.99 -13.81
N ALA A 113 -15.61 18.43 -13.43
CA ALA A 113 -16.84 18.18 -14.20
C ALA A 113 -16.82 18.83 -15.60
N LEU A 114 -15.94 19.81 -15.84
CA LEU A 114 -15.76 20.46 -17.13
C LEU A 114 -14.81 19.68 -18.07
N GLN A 115 -14.29 18.48 -17.64
CA GLN A 115 -13.25 17.71 -18.31
C GLN A 115 -12.17 18.66 -18.85
N PRO A 116 -11.07 18.89 -18.09
CA PRO A 116 -10.01 19.77 -18.58
C PRO A 116 -9.55 19.26 -19.95
N PRO A 117 -9.26 20.13 -20.91
CA PRO A 117 -8.82 19.73 -22.25
C PRO A 117 -7.51 18.95 -22.23
N THR A 118 -6.80 18.97 -21.12
CA THR A 118 -5.54 18.25 -20.88
C THR A 118 -5.73 17.19 -19.78
N PRO A 119 -5.14 15.99 -19.91
CA PRO A 119 -5.15 14.97 -18.86
C PRO A 119 -4.54 15.50 -17.57
N LEU A 120 -5.12 15.12 -16.42
CA LEU A 120 -4.51 15.35 -15.11
C LEU A 120 -3.22 14.53 -14.98
N ARG A 121 -2.18 15.16 -14.45
CA ARG A 121 -0.88 14.53 -14.23
C ARG A 121 -0.73 14.16 -12.76
N VAL A 122 -0.54 12.88 -12.49
CA VAL A 122 -0.44 12.33 -11.15
C VAL A 122 0.95 11.72 -10.95
N LEU A 123 1.56 11.97 -9.81
CA LEU A 123 2.80 11.34 -9.38
C LEU A 123 2.57 10.58 -8.06
N ASP A 124 2.89 9.29 -8.05
CA ASP A 124 2.98 8.45 -6.86
C ASP A 124 4.45 8.32 -6.44
N VAL A 125 4.79 8.77 -5.22
CA VAL A 125 6.16 8.72 -4.70
C VAL A 125 6.27 7.62 -3.65
N GLY A 126 7.13 6.62 -3.91
CA GLY A 126 7.23 5.39 -3.12
C GLY A 126 6.23 4.34 -3.61
N ALA A 127 6.31 4.00 -4.89
CA ALA A 127 5.30 3.17 -5.57
C ALA A 127 5.12 1.77 -4.96
N GLY A 128 6.18 1.16 -4.40
CA GLY A 128 6.14 -0.19 -3.85
C GLY A 128 5.62 -1.20 -4.88
N SER A 129 4.51 -1.87 -4.59
CA SER A 129 3.82 -2.80 -5.50
C SER A 129 3.09 -2.10 -6.66
N GLY A 130 3.05 -0.77 -6.69
CA GLY A 130 2.29 0.04 -7.63
C GLY A 130 0.81 0.20 -7.27
N CYS A 131 0.38 -0.21 -6.08
CA CYS A 131 -1.03 -0.27 -5.71
C CYS A 131 -1.75 1.08 -5.81
N ILE A 132 -1.12 2.19 -5.38
CA ILE A 132 -1.69 3.54 -5.50
C ILE A 132 -1.72 3.97 -6.97
N ALA A 133 -0.56 4.03 -7.63
CA ALA A 133 -0.44 4.50 -9.02
C ALA A 133 -1.35 3.75 -9.99
N ILE A 134 -1.41 2.42 -9.88
CA ILE A 134 -2.23 1.56 -10.74
C ILE A 134 -3.71 1.80 -10.48
N THR A 135 -4.12 1.89 -9.20
CA THR A 135 -5.51 2.18 -8.83
C THR A 135 -5.94 3.53 -9.40
N LEU A 136 -5.13 4.59 -9.23
CA LEU A 136 -5.43 5.91 -9.76
C LEU A 136 -5.48 5.92 -11.30
N SER A 137 -4.58 5.18 -11.97
CA SER A 137 -4.60 5.05 -13.43
C SER A 137 -5.88 4.38 -13.96
N LEU A 138 -6.45 3.44 -13.20
CA LEU A 138 -7.65 2.71 -13.62
C LEU A 138 -8.95 3.43 -13.21
N ASP A 139 -8.96 4.14 -12.09
CA ASP A 139 -10.17 4.74 -11.52
C ASP A 139 -10.34 6.22 -11.89
N MET A 140 -9.27 6.86 -12.40
CA MET A 140 -9.31 8.26 -12.84
C MET A 140 -9.18 8.35 -14.37
N PRO A 141 -10.28 8.40 -15.11
CA PRO A 141 -10.24 8.58 -16.56
C PRO A 141 -9.57 9.93 -16.90
N ASN A 142 -8.90 9.98 -18.07
CA ASN A 142 -8.20 11.18 -18.55
C ASN A 142 -7.06 11.64 -17.60
N THR A 143 -6.29 10.68 -17.06
CA THR A 143 -5.09 10.95 -16.27
C THR A 143 -3.83 10.38 -16.92
N VAL A 144 -2.68 11.00 -16.66
CA VAL A 144 -1.35 10.47 -16.95
C VAL A 144 -0.66 10.23 -15.62
N VAL A 145 -0.47 8.97 -15.27
CA VAL A 145 0.11 8.56 -13.98
C VAL A 145 1.58 8.20 -14.14
N SER A 146 2.42 8.86 -13.37
CA SER A 146 3.82 8.50 -13.14
C SER A 146 3.99 8.00 -11.72
N ALA A 147 4.97 7.12 -11.51
CA ALA A 147 5.30 6.63 -10.18
C ALA A 147 6.81 6.42 -10.05
N CYS A 148 7.35 6.61 -8.86
CA CYS A 148 8.76 6.36 -8.61
C CYS A 148 8.99 5.57 -7.32
N ASP A 149 10.09 4.82 -7.32
CA ASP A 149 10.55 4.07 -6.15
C ASP A 149 12.08 3.99 -6.19
N ILE A 150 12.71 3.83 -5.01
CA ILE A 150 14.15 3.63 -4.89
C ILE A 150 14.56 2.18 -5.17
N SER A 151 13.64 1.22 -5.03
CA SER A 151 13.89 -0.22 -5.22
C SER A 151 13.61 -0.66 -6.66
N PRO A 152 14.64 -1.12 -7.39
CA PRO A 152 14.44 -1.74 -8.70
C PRO A 152 13.53 -2.97 -8.63
N GLU A 153 13.61 -3.75 -7.56
CA GLU A 153 12.81 -4.95 -7.32
C GLU A 153 11.34 -4.60 -7.15
N ALA A 154 11.03 -3.54 -6.39
CA ALA A 154 9.66 -3.04 -6.24
C ALA A 154 9.09 -2.60 -7.59
N LEU A 155 9.88 -1.88 -8.39
CA LEU A 155 9.47 -1.44 -9.71
C LEU A 155 9.21 -2.59 -10.70
N LEU A 156 9.91 -3.73 -10.57
CA LEU A 156 9.62 -4.92 -11.35
C LEU A 156 8.23 -5.47 -11.01
N ILE A 157 7.92 -5.59 -9.73
CA ILE A 157 6.60 -6.05 -9.25
C ILE A 157 5.50 -5.07 -9.68
N ALA A 158 5.74 -3.76 -9.54
CA ALA A 158 4.78 -2.72 -9.95
C ALA A 158 4.48 -2.77 -11.46
N ARG A 159 5.50 -2.94 -12.30
CA ARG A 159 5.32 -3.08 -13.76
C ARG A 159 4.54 -4.35 -14.13
N ASP A 160 4.84 -5.48 -13.48
CA ASP A 160 4.10 -6.72 -13.69
C ASP A 160 2.63 -6.56 -13.29
N ASN A 161 2.37 -5.92 -12.15
CA ASN A 161 1.02 -5.59 -11.71
C ASN A 161 0.29 -4.69 -12.73
N ALA A 162 0.96 -3.64 -13.23
CA ALA A 162 0.37 -2.73 -14.21
C ALA A 162 0.00 -3.46 -15.51
N ILE A 163 0.90 -4.30 -16.04
CA ILE A 163 0.65 -5.11 -17.24
C ILE A 163 -0.55 -6.04 -17.00
N ARG A 164 -0.56 -6.77 -15.90
CA ARG A 164 -1.59 -7.76 -15.58
C ARG A 164 -2.97 -7.13 -15.36
N LEU A 165 -3.00 -5.92 -14.79
CA LEU A 165 -4.25 -5.18 -14.54
C LEU A 165 -4.67 -4.25 -15.68
N GLY A 166 -3.82 -4.09 -16.71
CA GLY A 166 -4.10 -3.23 -17.85
C GLY A 166 -3.99 -1.73 -17.57
N ALA A 167 -3.17 -1.35 -16.58
CA ALA A 167 -2.94 0.05 -16.20
C ALA A 167 -1.76 0.66 -16.97
N ALA A 168 -1.89 1.95 -17.32
CA ALA A 168 -0.84 2.73 -17.99
C ALA A 168 -0.15 3.62 -16.95
N VAL A 169 1.00 3.19 -16.43
CA VAL A 169 1.79 3.94 -15.43
C VAL A 169 3.25 4.04 -15.89
N ASN A 170 3.82 5.25 -15.81
CA ASN A 170 5.22 5.50 -16.09
C ASN A 170 6.07 5.33 -14.83
N PHE A 171 6.72 4.17 -14.67
CA PHE A 171 7.55 3.86 -13.52
C PHE A 171 9.00 4.29 -13.69
N GLN A 172 9.54 5.03 -12.71
CA GLN A 172 10.89 5.58 -12.70
C GLN A 172 11.65 5.16 -11.44
N LEU A 173 12.94 4.84 -11.59
CA LEU A 173 13.83 4.61 -10.45
C LEU A 173 14.33 5.96 -9.93
N LYS A 174 13.82 6.39 -8.77
CA LYS A 174 14.20 7.65 -8.10
C LYS A 174 14.13 7.49 -6.60
N ASP A 175 15.03 8.18 -5.90
CA ASP A 175 15.01 8.33 -4.45
C ASP A 175 14.11 9.52 -4.06
N ALA A 176 13.12 9.28 -3.22
CA ALA A 176 12.21 10.31 -2.70
C ALA A 176 12.95 11.44 -1.94
N LEU A 177 14.12 11.13 -1.35
CA LEU A 177 14.95 12.09 -0.63
C LEU A 177 15.87 12.92 -1.56
N GLN A 178 15.92 12.58 -2.86
CA GLN A 178 16.80 13.22 -3.86
C GLN A 178 16.01 13.66 -5.10
N LEU A 179 14.72 13.92 -4.97
CA LEU A 179 13.92 14.45 -6.06
C LEU A 179 14.43 15.83 -6.44
N ALA A 180 14.94 15.96 -7.67
CA ALA A 180 15.44 17.22 -8.18
C ALA A 180 14.31 18.05 -8.79
N ALA A 181 14.46 19.37 -8.77
CA ALA A 181 13.56 20.26 -9.50
C ALA A 181 13.45 19.84 -10.97
N THR A 182 12.24 19.88 -11.49
CA THR A 182 11.90 19.41 -12.84
C THR A 182 11.05 20.48 -13.56
N GLU A 183 11.12 20.49 -14.89
CA GLU A 183 10.17 21.26 -15.71
C GLU A 183 8.81 20.53 -15.82
N GLU A 184 8.77 19.26 -15.44
CA GLU A 184 7.55 18.48 -15.42
C GLU A 184 6.66 18.90 -14.24
N THR A 185 5.40 19.21 -14.51
CA THR A 185 4.43 19.61 -13.48
C THR A 185 3.35 18.53 -13.31
N PHE A 186 2.86 18.40 -12.07
CA PHE A 186 1.80 17.47 -11.68
C PHE A 186 0.62 18.26 -11.09
N ASP A 187 -0.58 17.75 -11.30
CA ASP A 187 -1.79 18.27 -10.66
C ASP A 187 -2.02 17.61 -9.30
N ILE A 188 -1.53 16.39 -9.14
CA ILE A 188 -1.61 15.59 -7.91
C ILE A 188 -0.27 14.93 -7.66
N ILE A 189 0.24 15.05 -6.42
CA ILE A 189 1.30 14.22 -5.89
C ILE A 189 0.71 13.42 -4.71
N VAL A 190 0.91 12.11 -4.70
CA VAL A 190 0.46 11.22 -3.62
C VAL A 190 1.62 10.38 -3.13
N SER A 191 1.67 10.10 -1.83
CA SER A 191 2.67 9.20 -1.26
C SER A 191 2.17 8.53 0.02
N ASN A 192 2.51 7.26 0.15
CA ASN A 192 2.56 6.54 1.42
C ASN A 192 4.05 6.25 1.73
N PRO A 193 4.80 7.23 2.26
CA PRO A 193 6.23 7.08 2.49
C PRO A 193 6.49 6.30 3.79
N PRO A 194 7.71 5.81 4.03
CA PRO A 194 8.09 5.28 5.32
C PRO A 194 7.86 6.32 6.44
N TYR A 195 7.21 5.90 7.53
CA TYR A 195 6.83 6.82 8.60
C TYR A 195 6.91 6.23 10.02
N ILE A 196 7.25 4.95 10.17
CA ILE A 196 7.35 4.31 11.49
C ILE A 196 8.71 4.66 12.09
N CYS A 197 8.72 5.25 13.29
CA CYS A 197 9.97 5.55 13.97
C CYS A 197 10.70 4.27 14.41
N ASP A 198 12.03 4.31 14.45
CA ASP A 198 12.83 3.16 14.91
C ASP A 198 12.44 2.70 16.32
N SER A 199 12.06 3.61 17.19
CA SER A 199 11.56 3.31 18.56
C SER A 199 10.23 2.55 18.58
N GLU A 200 9.41 2.66 17.54
CA GLU A 200 8.11 1.98 17.43
C GLU A 200 8.25 0.48 17.03
N ARG A 201 9.45 0.02 16.66
CA ARG A 201 9.70 -1.39 16.27
C ARG A 201 9.25 -2.39 17.31
N THR A 202 9.35 -2.05 18.60
CA THR A 202 8.99 -2.95 19.70
C THR A 202 7.49 -3.20 19.81
N GLU A 203 6.67 -2.35 19.20
CA GLU A 203 5.21 -2.45 19.20
C GLU A 203 4.68 -3.21 17.98
N MET A 204 5.56 -3.50 17.03
CA MET A 204 5.18 -4.15 15.77
C MET A 204 5.17 -5.67 15.87
N MET A 205 4.35 -6.29 15.03
CA MET A 205 4.31 -7.73 14.93
C MET A 205 5.61 -8.27 14.32
N GLN A 206 6.13 -9.36 14.89
CA GLN A 206 7.40 -9.94 14.48
C GLN A 206 7.43 -10.36 13.00
N ASN A 207 6.31 -10.84 12.47
CA ASN A 207 6.20 -11.24 11.07
C ASN A 207 6.39 -10.06 10.09
N VAL A 208 6.00 -8.84 10.46
CA VAL A 208 6.26 -7.61 9.67
C VAL A 208 7.75 -7.29 9.72
N LEU A 209 8.33 -7.30 10.91
CA LEU A 209 9.75 -6.99 11.12
C LEU A 209 10.69 -7.94 10.37
N ASP A 210 10.34 -9.22 10.30
CA ASP A 210 11.18 -10.27 9.74
C ASP A 210 11.07 -10.37 8.20
N HIS A 211 10.00 -9.88 7.60
CA HIS A 211 9.70 -10.18 6.21
C HIS A 211 9.47 -8.95 5.31
N GLU A 212 8.93 -7.86 5.85
CA GLU A 212 8.69 -6.67 5.03
C GLU A 212 9.95 -5.77 4.98
N PRO A 213 10.18 -5.04 3.86
CA PRO A 213 11.41 -4.29 3.69
C PRO A 213 11.52 -3.13 4.70
N PRO A 214 12.57 -3.07 5.53
CA PRO A 214 12.75 -2.00 6.51
C PRO A 214 12.77 -0.60 5.88
N THR A 215 13.25 -0.49 4.64
CA THR A 215 13.30 0.77 3.88
C THR A 215 11.93 1.31 3.49
N ALA A 216 10.90 0.47 3.49
CA ALA A 216 9.52 0.89 3.23
C ALA A 216 8.73 1.19 4.52
N LEU A 217 9.32 0.92 5.69
CA LEU A 217 8.64 1.05 6.98
C LEU A 217 9.22 2.17 7.83
N PHE A 218 10.56 2.24 7.97
CA PHE A 218 11.19 2.94 9.07
C PHE A 218 11.82 4.27 8.70
N VAL A 219 11.74 5.19 9.67
CA VAL A 219 12.45 6.46 9.71
C VAL A 219 13.22 6.59 11.02
N PRO A 220 14.34 7.34 11.04
CA PRO A 220 15.07 7.63 12.27
C PRO A 220 14.21 8.46 13.23
N ASP A 221 14.34 8.22 14.55
CA ASP A 221 13.60 8.95 15.58
C ASP A 221 13.93 10.45 15.63
N ASP A 222 15.13 10.84 15.20
CA ASP A 222 15.60 12.23 15.19
C ASP A 222 15.11 13.01 13.95
N ASP A 223 14.60 12.35 12.91
CA ASP A 223 14.02 13.00 11.74
C ASP A 223 12.80 12.22 11.16
N PRO A 224 11.70 12.11 11.91
CA PRO A 224 10.52 11.35 11.51
C PRO A 224 9.79 11.96 10.29
N LEU A 225 10.00 13.23 10.00
CA LEU A 225 9.33 13.95 8.90
C LEU A 225 10.16 13.99 7.61
N ARG A 226 11.29 13.30 7.54
CA ARG A 226 12.25 13.44 6.43
C ARG A 226 11.66 13.24 5.05
N PHE A 227 10.83 12.20 4.87
CA PHE A 227 10.20 11.92 3.57
C PHE A 227 9.10 12.93 3.25
N TYR A 228 8.27 13.27 4.22
CA TYR A 228 7.22 14.28 4.04
C TYR A 228 7.82 15.61 3.61
N ARG A 229 8.91 16.03 4.29
CA ARG A 229 9.61 17.27 3.97
C ARG A 229 10.19 17.25 2.56
N ALA A 230 10.94 16.20 2.21
CA ALA A 230 11.57 16.10 0.89
C ALA A 230 10.53 16.10 -0.25
N ILE A 231 9.43 15.35 -0.10
CA ILE A 231 8.37 15.29 -1.09
C ILE A 231 7.61 16.61 -1.17
N ALA A 232 7.34 17.27 -0.03
CA ALA A 232 6.68 18.56 0.01
C ALA A 232 7.56 19.67 -0.59
N GLU A 233 8.86 19.70 -0.28
CA GLU A 233 9.82 20.62 -0.91
C GLU A 233 9.85 20.45 -2.44
N TYR A 234 9.92 19.22 -2.93
CA TYR A 234 9.79 18.91 -4.35
C TYR A 234 8.48 19.42 -4.92
N GLY A 235 7.37 19.19 -4.22
CA GLY A 235 6.03 19.63 -4.61
C GLY A 235 5.90 21.16 -4.76
N THR A 236 6.69 21.96 -4.04
CA THR A 236 6.65 23.44 -4.19
C THR A 236 7.00 23.90 -5.60
N THR A 237 7.75 23.12 -6.36
CA THR A 237 8.13 23.39 -7.75
C THR A 237 7.42 22.49 -8.75
N ALA A 238 7.20 21.22 -8.39
CA ALA A 238 6.65 20.21 -9.29
C ALA A 238 5.13 20.17 -9.35
N LEU A 239 4.40 20.67 -8.35
CA LEU A 239 2.94 20.79 -8.46
C LEU A 239 2.59 22.01 -9.34
N SER A 240 1.51 21.89 -10.11
CA SER A 240 0.87 23.03 -10.76
C SER A 240 0.27 23.98 -9.71
N HIS A 241 0.02 25.24 -10.04
CA HIS A 241 -0.69 26.15 -9.14
C HIS A 241 -2.09 25.60 -8.85
N GLY A 242 -2.45 25.48 -7.58
CA GLY A 242 -3.68 24.80 -7.16
C GLY A 242 -3.60 23.26 -7.17
N GLY A 243 -2.46 22.68 -7.54
CA GLY A 243 -2.23 21.23 -7.46
C GLY A 243 -2.20 20.73 -6.03
N GLU A 244 -2.57 19.49 -5.83
CA GLU A 244 -2.80 18.89 -4.50
C GLU A 244 -1.74 17.86 -4.14
N LEU A 245 -1.32 17.88 -2.87
CA LEU A 245 -0.39 16.93 -2.27
C LEU A 245 -1.12 16.09 -1.22
N TYR A 246 -1.01 14.76 -1.33
CA TYR A 246 -1.64 13.79 -0.45
C TYR A 246 -0.61 12.89 0.21
N PHE A 247 -0.75 12.68 1.52
CA PHE A 247 0.08 11.76 2.29
C PHE A 247 -0.75 10.80 3.13
N GLU A 248 -0.33 9.53 3.19
CA GLU A 248 -0.59 8.70 4.36
C GLU A 248 0.45 9.04 5.42
N ILE A 249 0.03 9.13 6.71
CA ILE A 249 0.89 9.65 7.78
C ILE A 249 0.90 8.75 9.02
N ASN A 250 1.96 8.88 9.83
CA ASN A 250 1.94 8.44 11.20
C ASN A 250 1.06 9.40 12.02
N ASP A 251 0.07 8.87 12.74
CA ASP A 251 -0.90 9.62 13.53
C ASP A 251 -0.27 10.48 14.63
N ARG A 252 0.96 10.13 15.05
CA ARG A 252 1.71 10.90 16.07
C ARG A 252 2.21 12.26 15.60
N PHE A 253 2.31 12.48 14.29
CA PHE A 253 2.96 13.68 13.71
C PHE A 253 2.03 14.52 12.84
N ALA A 254 0.71 14.36 12.94
CA ALA A 254 -0.24 15.08 12.09
C ALA A 254 -0.14 16.60 12.21
N ASP A 255 0.06 17.12 13.43
CA ASP A 255 0.19 18.54 13.71
C ASP A 255 1.54 19.08 13.17
N GLU A 256 2.64 18.36 13.38
CA GLU A 256 3.96 18.72 12.90
C GLU A 256 4.04 18.71 11.38
N ILE A 257 3.42 17.70 10.72
CA ILE A 257 3.32 17.64 9.26
C ILE A 257 2.51 18.84 8.74
N SER A 258 1.38 19.16 9.36
CA SER A 258 0.55 20.29 8.98
C SER A 258 1.30 21.63 9.15
N ALA A 259 2.03 21.80 10.24
CA ALA A 259 2.85 22.98 10.48
C ALA A 259 3.98 23.10 9.44
N MET A 260 4.66 22.01 9.11
CA MET A 260 5.71 21.95 8.09
C MET A 260 5.17 22.34 6.71
N LEU A 261 4.02 21.79 6.30
CA LEU A 261 3.39 22.10 5.02
C LEU A 261 3.01 23.59 4.92
N ASN A 262 2.41 24.15 5.98
CA ASN A 262 2.10 25.57 6.05
C ASN A 262 3.37 26.45 5.95
N ALA A 263 4.46 26.05 6.63
CA ALA A 263 5.74 26.77 6.55
C ALA A 263 6.36 26.74 5.15
N LEU A 264 6.12 25.70 4.36
CA LEU A 264 6.53 25.59 2.95
C LEU A 264 5.62 26.37 1.97
N GLY A 265 4.57 27.05 2.48
CA GLY A 265 3.67 27.87 1.67
C GLY A 265 2.48 27.12 1.07
N TYR A 266 2.22 25.89 1.52
CA TYR A 266 0.99 25.20 1.15
C TYR A 266 -0.22 25.81 1.86
N ALA A 267 -1.41 25.66 1.27
CA ALA A 267 -2.66 26.18 1.79
C ALA A 267 -3.75 25.08 1.87
N GLY A 268 -4.76 25.30 2.69
CA GLY A 268 -5.92 24.41 2.77
C GLY A 268 -5.57 23.01 3.30
N THR A 269 -4.62 22.92 4.24
CA THR A 269 -4.24 21.63 4.85
C THR A 269 -5.43 21.01 5.59
N GLU A 270 -5.78 19.79 5.22
CA GLU A 270 -6.87 19.00 5.76
C GLU A 270 -6.31 17.66 6.27
N VAL A 271 -6.67 17.29 7.49
CA VAL A 271 -6.30 16.00 8.10
C VAL A 271 -7.54 15.12 8.15
N ARG A 272 -7.43 13.85 7.73
CA ARG A 272 -8.51 12.86 7.83
C ARG A 272 -8.10 11.67 8.68
N THR A 273 -9.12 11.09 9.32
CA THR A 273 -8.98 9.88 10.11
C THR A 273 -9.30 8.64 9.28
N ASP A 274 -8.69 7.52 9.69
CA ASP A 274 -9.09 6.19 9.21
C ASP A 274 -10.40 5.71 9.90
N GLN A 275 -10.83 4.51 9.55
CA GLN A 275 -12.02 3.85 10.12
C GLN A 275 -11.94 3.59 11.62
N PHE A 276 -10.75 3.69 12.22
CA PHE A 276 -10.51 3.50 13.66
C PHE A 276 -10.39 4.85 14.40
N GLY A 277 -10.55 5.97 13.69
CA GLY A 277 -10.48 7.32 14.25
C GLY A 277 -9.05 7.86 14.43
N LYS A 278 -8.02 7.20 13.89
CA LYS A 278 -6.64 7.69 13.89
C LYS A 278 -6.41 8.65 12.74
N GLN A 279 -5.74 9.77 13.01
CA GLN A 279 -5.29 10.71 11.96
C GLN A 279 -4.32 9.99 11.02
N ARG A 280 -4.77 9.70 9.80
CA ARG A 280 -4.04 8.83 8.90
C ARG A 280 -3.67 9.47 7.58
N PHE A 281 -4.34 10.56 7.21
CA PHE A 281 -4.13 11.18 5.91
C PHE A 281 -4.05 12.69 6.04
N VAL A 282 -3.18 13.30 5.24
CA VAL A 282 -3.09 14.74 5.08
C VAL A 282 -3.20 15.09 3.61
N LYS A 283 -3.98 16.12 3.32
CA LYS A 283 -4.03 16.78 2.01
C LYS A 283 -3.70 18.26 2.16
N THR A 284 -3.01 18.80 1.19
CA THR A 284 -2.75 20.24 1.09
C THR A 284 -2.67 20.67 -0.36
N MET A 285 -2.63 21.97 -0.62
CA MET A 285 -2.66 22.52 -1.97
C MET A 285 -1.52 23.52 -2.16
N ARG A 286 -0.84 23.48 -3.30
CA ARG A 286 0.12 24.51 -3.69
C ARG A 286 -0.61 25.83 -3.92
N ALA A 287 -0.23 26.88 -3.16
CA ALA A 287 -0.80 28.22 -3.28
C ALA A 287 -0.42 28.91 -4.60
#